data_79b64d33994aa3a848b4a088f02db12a
#
_entry.id   79b64d33994aa3a848b4a088f02db12a
#
_cell.length_a   1.000
_cell.length_b   1.000
_cell.length_c   1.000
_cell.angle_alpha   90.00
_cell.angle_beta   90.00
_cell.angle_gamma   90.00
#
_symmetry.space_group_name_H-M   'P 1'
#
loop_
_entity.id
_entity.type
_entity.pdbx_description
1 polymer ?
#
loop_
_entity_poly.entity_id
_entity_poly.type
_entity_poly.pdbx_seq_one_letter_code
_entity_poly.pdbx_strand_id
1 'polypeptide(L)'
;MKIKKTKDRYNKDILIDQHGFQVMMEWEKPYMEALVKKLKPRGDVLEVGFGLGYSASAIQKYKIKSHTIIEDNSTVLKELKKWSKKQSHKVNIVEGTWQNKLKTLGKFDCIFYDDAPHDDHPDPDDTRIYDFYYQLFRKHVNKNARLSWYCERPIYWIVHPSVKWSLDLFKIKKPLNCAYAPRDLFCIPLLIFARGTTSDIVPFVINKYNQLRIGV
;
A
#
# COMPACT_ATOMS: atom_id res chain seq x y z
N MET A 1 16.49 4.10 6.09
CA MET A 1 15.86 4.34 7.42
C MET A 1 16.08 3.12 8.30
N LYS A 2 16.48 3.31 9.58
CA LYS A 2 16.54 2.20 10.55
C LYS A 2 15.22 2.14 11.32
N ILE A 3 14.57 0.97 11.33
CA ILE A 3 13.31 0.76 12.04
C ILE A 3 13.53 -0.15 13.25
N LYS A 4 12.82 0.13 14.33
CA LYS A 4 12.75 -0.69 15.55
C LYS A 4 11.30 -1.07 15.81
N LYS A 5 11.04 -2.36 16.05
CA LYS A 5 9.78 -2.85 16.58
C LYS A 5 9.81 -2.76 18.10
N THR A 6 8.79 -2.18 18.70
CA THR A 6 8.67 -2.01 20.15
C THR A 6 7.19 -2.01 20.58
N LYS A 7 6.92 -1.67 21.82
CA LYS A 7 5.57 -1.45 22.34
C LYS A 7 5.36 0.03 22.64
N ASP A 8 4.15 0.51 22.38
CA ASP A 8 3.73 1.84 22.79
C ASP A 8 3.34 1.88 24.28
N ARG A 9 2.94 3.05 24.78
CA ARG A 9 2.51 3.24 26.18
C ARG A 9 1.27 2.43 26.59
N TYR A 10 0.53 1.87 25.61
CA TYR A 10 -0.62 1.00 25.83
C TYR A 10 -0.28 -0.48 25.63
N ASN A 11 1.02 -0.83 25.59
CA ASN A 11 1.53 -2.18 25.33
C ASN A 11 1.12 -2.77 23.96
N LYS A 12 0.94 -1.89 22.95
CA LYS A 12 0.58 -2.24 21.58
C LYS A 12 1.79 -2.23 20.67
N ASP A 13 1.81 -3.09 19.63
CA ASP A 13 2.91 -3.13 18.66
C ASP A 13 3.03 -1.83 17.90
N ILE A 14 4.27 -1.34 17.78
CA ILE A 14 4.62 -0.15 17.03
C ILE A 14 5.96 -0.31 16.32
N LEU A 15 6.06 0.20 15.11
CA LEU A 15 7.31 0.47 14.42
C LEU A 15 7.65 1.94 14.55
N ILE A 16 8.89 2.22 14.97
CA ILE A 16 9.45 3.56 15.04
C ILE A 16 10.75 3.62 14.26
N ASP A 17 11.05 4.78 13.68
CA ASP A 17 12.32 5.02 13.01
C ASP A 17 13.45 5.35 14.01
N GLN A 18 14.62 5.68 13.49
CA GLN A 18 15.81 6.03 14.27
C GLN A 18 15.69 7.35 15.05
N HIS A 19 14.74 8.20 14.69
CA HIS A 19 14.46 9.48 15.35
C HIS A 19 13.28 9.38 16.32
N GLY A 20 12.66 8.21 16.43
CA GLY A 20 11.50 7.97 17.29
C GLY A 20 10.16 8.30 16.63
N PHE A 21 10.14 8.65 15.33
CA PHE A 21 8.88 8.85 14.62
C PHE A 21 8.15 7.53 14.40
N GLN A 22 6.83 7.58 14.53
CA GLN A 22 5.96 6.42 14.35
C GLN A 22 5.82 6.10 12.86
N VAL A 23 6.13 4.85 12.48
CA VAL A 23 6.02 4.36 11.11
C VAL A 23 4.74 3.57 10.91
N MET A 24 4.38 2.69 11.86
CA MET A 24 3.16 1.90 11.84
C MET A 24 2.76 1.48 13.26
N MET A 25 1.47 1.44 13.56
CA MET A 25 0.95 1.06 14.87
C MET A 25 -0.14 -0.02 14.77
N GLU A 26 -0.30 -0.79 15.86
CA GLU A 26 -1.30 -1.88 15.93
C GLU A 26 -2.75 -1.44 15.66
N TRP A 27 -3.11 -0.19 15.95
CA TRP A 27 -4.46 0.34 15.71
C TRP A 27 -4.86 0.33 14.23
N GLU A 28 -3.89 0.32 13.31
CA GLU A 28 -4.14 0.27 11.86
C GLU A 28 -4.67 -1.07 11.38
N LYS A 29 -4.50 -2.14 12.17
CA LYS A 29 -4.88 -3.49 11.76
C LYS A 29 -6.30 -3.61 11.18
N PRO A 30 -7.37 -3.07 11.80
CA PRO A 30 -8.72 -3.14 11.22
C PRO A 30 -8.84 -2.40 9.89
N TYR A 31 -8.08 -1.31 9.72
CA TYR A 31 -8.06 -0.57 8.47
C TYR A 31 -7.34 -1.33 7.36
N MET A 32 -6.17 -1.93 7.64
CA MET A 32 -5.47 -2.81 6.70
C MET A 32 -6.33 -4.00 6.27
N GLU A 33 -7.04 -4.62 7.22
CA GLU A 33 -7.99 -5.71 6.91
C GLU A 33 -9.16 -5.22 6.03
N ALA A 34 -9.65 -3.99 6.23
CA ALA A 34 -10.71 -3.41 5.40
C ALA A 34 -10.24 -3.11 3.97
N LEU A 35 -9.03 -2.57 3.79
CA LEU A 35 -8.39 -2.38 2.48
C LEU A 35 -8.27 -3.71 1.72
N VAL A 36 -7.75 -4.74 2.38
CA VAL A 36 -7.63 -6.09 1.80
C VAL A 36 -8.98 -6.71 1.48
N LYS A 37 -9.99 -6.52 2.34
CA LYS A 37 -11.36 -6.96 2.07
C LYS A 37 -11.94 -6.30 0.81
N LYS A 38 -11.69 -5.02 0.60
CA LYS A 38 -12.09 -4.29 -0.63
C LYS A 38 -11.34 -4.77 -1.85
N LEU A 39 -10.04 -5.02 -1.73
CA LEU A 39 -9.18 -5.55 -2.77
C LEU A 39 -9.65 -6.93 -3.26
N LYS A 40 -10.14 -7.80 -2.36
CA LYS A 40 -10.54 -9.21 -2.65
C LYS A 40 -9.41 -9.95 -3.38
N PRO A 41 -8.29 -10.24 -2.70
CA PRO A 41 -7.09 -10.85 -3.30
C PRO A 41 -7.39 -12.16 -4.04
N ARG A 42 -6.73 -12.35 -5.18
CA ARG A 42 -6.78 -13.57 -5.99
C ARG A 42 -5.57 -13.65 -6.91
N GLY A 43 -5.28 -14.83 -7.45
CA GLY A 43 -4.21 -15.04 -8.42
C GLY A 43 -2.84 -14.70 -7.85
N ASP A 44 -2.00 -14.08 -8.66
CA ASP A 44 -0.68 -13.60 -8.24
C ASP A 44 -0.82 -12.20 -7.61
N VAL A 45 -0.42 -12.07 -6.33
CA VAL A 45 -0.56 -10.84 -5.53
C VAL A 45 0.80 -10.19 -5.34
N LEU A 46 0.86 -8.86 -5.55
CA LEU A 46 1.98 -8.01 -5.18
C LEU A 46 1.60 -7.18 -3.95
N GLU A 47 2.47 -7.13 -2.96
CA GLU A 47 2.42 -6.20 -1.83
C GLU A 47 3.70 -5.39 -1.77
N VAL A 48 3.59 -4.09 -1.58
CA VAL A 48 4.71 -3.17 -1.34
C VAL A 48 4.63 -2.69 0.09
N GLY A 49 5.70 -2.95 0.87
CA GLY A 49 5.73 -2.74 2.31
C GLY A 49 5.08 -3.90 3.09
N PHE A 50 5.78 -4.36 4.13
CA PHE A 50 5.25 -5.42 5.02
C PHE A 50 4.82 -4.87 6.38
N GLY A 51 5.57 -3.91 6.91
CA GLY A 51 5.31 -3.28 8.20
C GLY A 51 5.14 -4.28 9.34
N LEU A 52 3.99 -4.25 10.01
CA LEU A 52 3.61 -5.21 11.06
C LEU A 52 2.94 -6.48 10.51
N GLY A 53 2.80 -6.60 9.18
CA GLY A 53 2.26 -7.78 8.50
C GLY A 53 0.75 -7.94 8.59
N TYR A 54 -0.01 -6.88 8.85
CA TYR A 54 -1.48 -6.96 8.97
C TYR A 54 -2.15 -7.17 7.63
N SER A 55 -1.79 -6.40 6.60
CA SER A 55 -2.23 -6.57 5.22
C SER A 55 -1.81 -7.92 4.67
N ALA A 56 -0.53 -8.29 4.83
CA ALA A 56 0.02 -9.57 4.41
C ALA A 56 -0.75 -10.76 5.01
N SER A 57 -1.01 -10.71 6.32
CA SER A 57 -1.79 -11.75 7.01
C SER A 57 -3.25 -11.81 6.56
N ALA A 58 -3.84 -10.67 6.23
CA ALA A 58 -5.19 -10.61 5.69
C ALA A 58 -5.25 -11.18 4.26
N ILE A 59 -4.27 -10.86 3.40
CA ILE A 59 -4.13 -11.38 2.04
C ILE A 59 -4.04 -12.91 2.04
N GLN A 60 -3.25 -13.49 2.95
CA GLN A 60 -3.07 -14.95 3.06
C GLN A 60 -4.35 -15.72 3.43
N LYS A 61 -5.39 -15.05 3.93
CA LYS A 61 -6.70 -15.69 4.18
C LYS A 61 -7.52 -15.95 2.91
N TYR A 62 -7.10 -15.39 1.76
CA TYR A 62 -7.79 -15.55 0.48
C TYR A 62 -7.18 -16.68 -0.34
N LYS A 63 -7.94 -17.23 -1.29
CA LYS A 63 -7.45 -18.25 -2.23
C LYS A 63 -6.61 -17.55 -3.31
N ILE A 64 -5.32 -17.39 -3.04
CA ILE A 64 -4.34 -16.79 -3.94
C ILE A 64 -3.38 -17.85 -4.48
N LYS A 65 -2.70 -17.54 -5.59
CA LYS A 65 -1.70 -18.44 -6.21
C LYS A 65 -0.31 -18.19 -5.64
N SER A 66 0.07 -16.91 -5.52
CA SER A 66 1.33 -16.49 -4.92
C SER A 66 1.19 -15.11 -4.29
N HIS A 67 2.10 -14.81 -3.35
CA HIS A 67 2.19 -13.52 -2.69
C HIS A 67 3.63 -13.02 -2.78
N THR A 68 3.88 -12.03 -3.61
CA THR A 68 5.18 -11.36 -3.75
C THR A 68 5.17 -10.10 -2.89
N ILE A 69 6.14 -9.97 -1.98
CA ILE A 69 6.25 -8.84 -1.06
C ILE A 69 7.58 -8.13 -1.30
N ILE A 70 7.54 -6.86 -1.66
CA ILE A 70 8.72 -5.98 -1.75
C ILE A 70 8.89 -5.29 -0.40
N GLU A 71 10.06 -5.43 0.19
CA GLU A 71 10.42 -4.80 1.47
C GLU A 71 11.91 -4.49 1.47
N ASP A 72 12.32 -3.34 1.99
CA ASP A 72 13.72 -2.93 1.99
C ASP A 72 14.31 -2.75 3.39
N ASN A 73 13.47 -2.63 4.41
CA ASN A 73 13.95 -2.44 5.76
C ASN A 73 14.44 -3.75 6.39
N SER A 74 15.70 -3.77 6.81
CA SER A 74 16.35 -4.99 7.34
C SER A 74 15.68 -5.55 8.60
N THR A 75 15.08 -4.71 9.46
CA THR A 75 14.35 -5.15 10.66
C THR A 75 13.03 -5.80 10.28
N VAL A 76 12.28 -5.16 9.37
CA VAL A 76 11.00 -5.66 8.87
C VAL A 76 11.21 -6.94 8.06
N LEU A 77 12.26 -7.03 7.24
CA LEU A 77 12.64 -8.23 6.49
C LEU A 77 12.89 -9.45 7.39
N LYS A 78 13.48 -9.26 8.57
CA LYS A 78 13.66 -10.36 9.53
C LYS A 78 12.33 -10.95 10.00
N GLU A 79 11.36 -10.08 10.28
CA GLU A 79 10.02 -10.50 10.69
C GLU A 79 9.24 -11.11 9.52
N LEU A 80 9.33 -10.51 8.32
CA LEU A 80 8.75 -11.05 7.09
C LEU A 80 9.26 -12.47 6.80
N LYS A 81 10.59 -12.70 6.90
CA LYS A 81 11.19 -14.05 6.71
C LYS A 81 10.70 -15.08 7.73
N LYS A 82 10.46 -14.68 8.98
CA LYS A 82 9.87 -15.56 10.00
C LYS A 82 8.39 -15.84 9.71
N TRP A 83 7.66 -14.79 9.37
CA TRP A 83 6.24 -14.87 9.07
C TRP A 83 5.97 -15.72 7.83
N SER A 84 6.74 -15.57 6.76
CA SER A 84 6.55 -16.27 5.48
C SER A 84 6.62 -17.81 5.61
N LYS A 85 7.44 -18.31 6.52
CA LYS A 85 7.58 -19.77 6.77
C LYS A 85 6.32 -20.43 7.35
N LYS A 86 5.36 -19.63 7.85
CA LYS A 86 4.13 -20.09 8.49
C LYS A 86 2.90 -19.96 7.58
N GLN A 87 3.09 -19.47 6.36
CA GLN A 87 1.98 -19.18 5.45
C GLN A 87 1.61 -20.40 4.62
N SER A 88 0.31 -20.52 4.29
CA SER A 88 -0.22 -21.62 3.47
C SER A 88 0.00 -21.43 1.98
N HIS A 89 0.07 -20.17 1.52
CA HIS A 89 0.34 -19.87 0.14
C HIS A 89 1.81 -19.45 -0.05
N LYS A 90 2.33 -19.69 -1.26
CA LYS A 90 3.71 -19.34 -1.63
C LYS A 90 3.97 -17.85 -1.44
N VAL A 91 4.97 -17.51 -0.61
CA VAL A 91 5.46 -16.14 -0.41
C VAL A 91 6.82 -15.97 -1.10
N ASN A 92 6.91 -14.97 -1.98
CA ASN A 92 8.14 -14.56 -2.63
C ASN A 92 8.59 -13.23 -1.99
N ILE A 93 9.73 -13.23 -1.31
CA ILE A 93 10.31 -12.02 -0.70
C ILE A 93 11.26 -11.36 -1.69
N VAL A 94 11.04 -10.08 -1.96
CA VAL A 94 11.87 -9.26 -2.84
C VAL A 94 12.50 -8.15 -2.02
N GLU A 95 13.78 -8.32 -1.67
CA GLU A 95 14.53 -7.39 -0.82
C GLU A 95 14.97 -6.16 -1.61
N GLY A 96 14.52 -4.97 -1.21
CA GLY A 96 14.88 -3.67 -1.79
C GLY A 96 13.66 -2.78 -2.01
N THR A 97 13.89 -1.58 -2.54
CA THR A 97 12.82 -0.61 -2.82
C THR A 97 12.02 -1.00 -4.05
N TRP A 98 10.75 -0.63 -4.10
CA TRP A 98 9.89 -0.93 -5.25
C TRP A 98 10.39 -0.22 -6.53
N GLN A 99 10.99 0.96 -6.42
CA GLN A 99 11.58 1.71 -7.52
C GLN A 99 12.64 0.89 -8.27
N ASN A 100 13.42 0.11 -7.53
CA ASN A 100 14.48 -0.72 -8.09
C ASN A 100 13.99 -2.11 -8.51
N LYS A 101 13.02 -2.68 -7.80
CA LYS A 101 12.62 -4.09 -7.93
C LYS A 101 11.43 -4.31 -8.85
N LEU A 102 10.45 -3.41 -8.91
CA LEU A 102 9.24 -3.60 -9.70
C LEU A 102 9.54 -3.95 -11.15
N LYS A 103 10.52 -3.28 -11.76
CA LYS A 103 10.93 -3.48 -13.16
C LYS A 103 11.40 -4.91 -13.50
N THR A 104 11.79 -5.69 -12.48
CA THR A 104 12.26 -7.08 -12.65
C THR A 104 11.15 -8.11 -12.45
N LEU A 105 9.95 -7.67 -12.09
CA LEU A 105 8.82 -8.54 -11.77
C LEU A 105 7.89 -8.72 -12.97
N GLY A 106 7.05 -9.75 -12.87
CA GLY A 106 6.01 -10.05 -13.84
C GLY A 106 4.76 -9.20 -13.68
N LYS A 107 3.61 -9.78 -14.08
CA LYS A 107 2.29 -9.17 -13.93
C LYS A 107 1.53 -9.78 -12.77
N PHE A 108 0.63 -8.98 -12.18
CA PHE A 108 -0.14 -9.35 -11.01
C PHE A 108 -1.65 -9.17 -11.22
N ASP A 109 -2.42 -9.93 -10.47
CA ASP A 109 -3.88 -9.87 -10.45
C ASP A 109 -4.43 -8.97 -9.35
N CYS A 110 -3.67 -8.85 -8.26
CA CYS A 110 -3.99 -7.95 -7.17
C CYS A 110 -2.73 -7.28 -6.63
N ILE A 111 -2.84 -6.01 -6.30
CA ILE A 111 -1.74 -5.20 -5.82
C ILE A 111 -2.19 -4.45 -4.57
N PHE A 112 -1.38 -4.52 -3.52
CA PHE A 112 -1.52 -3.72 -2.30
C PHE A 112 -0.29 -2.84 -2.13
N TYR A 113 -0.50 -1.53 -1.93
CA TYR A 113 0.60 -0.59 -1.80
C TYR A 113 0.52 0.16 -0.48
N ASP A 114 1.58 0.03 0.32
CA ASP A 114 1.72 0.69 1.63
C ASP A 114 3.20 0.95 1.90
N ASP A 115 3.74 1.97 1.21
CA ASP A 115 5.15 2.33 1.25
C ASP A 115 5.38 3.51 2.19
N ALA A 116 6.15 3.30 3.25
CA ALA A 116 6.54 4.38 4.16
C ALA A 116 7.61 5.28 3.52
N PRO A 117 7.55 6.61 3.71
CA PRO A 117 8.60 7.51 3.23
C PRO A 117 9.94 7.20 3.88
N HIS A 118 11.01 7.26 3.06
CA HIS A 118 12.37 7.04 3.53
C HIS A 118 13.05 8.31 4.09
N ASP A 119 12.49 9.46 3.80
CA ASP A 119 13.07 10.75 4.13
C ASP A 119 12.46 11.33 5.40
N ASP A 120 13.29 12.07 6.15
CA ASP A 120 12.90 12.82 7.36
C ASP A 120 11.91 13.97 7.04
N HIS A 121 11.62 14.18 5.76
CA HIS A 121 10.64 15.14 5.26
C HIS A 121 9.53 14.40 4.54
N PRO A 122 8.37 14.19 5.18
CA PRO A 122 7.21 13.69 4.46
C PRO A 122 6.87 14.67 3.34
N ASP A 123 6.86 14.18 2.08
CA ASP A 123 6.31 14.94 0.96
C ASP A 123 4.85 15.25 1.31
N PRO A 124 4.48 16.52 1.54
CA PRO A 124 3.12 16.88 1.94
C PRO A 124 2.09 16.48 0.90
N ASP A 125 2.52 16.23 -0.32
CA ASP A 125 1.67 15.82 -1.42
C ASP A 125 1.67 14.29 -1.67
N ASP A 126 2.55 13.53 -1.01
CA ASP A 126 2.82 12.09 -1.16
C ASP A 126 2.57 11.57 -2.59
N THR A 127 3.43 11.98 -3.50
CA THR A 127 3.28 11.66 -4.94
C THR A 127 3.73 10.24 -5.30
N ARG A 128 4.36 9.51 -4.38
CA ARG A 128 4.95 8.18 -4.60
C ARG A 128 3.97 7.15 -5.13
N ILE A 129 2.71 7.19 -4.67
CA ILE A 129 1.66 6.29 -5.19
C ILE A 129 1.39 6.53 -6.68
N TYR A 130 1.53 7.77 -7.17
CA TYR A 130 1.33 8.07 -8.60
C TYR A 130 2.47 7.51 -9.44
N ASP A 131 3.72 7.64 -8.98
CA ASP A 131 4.89 7.08 -9.67
C ASP A 131 4.82 5.56 -9.70
N PHE A 132 4.43 4.94 -8.59
CA PHE A 132 4.18 3.51 -8.52
C PHE A 132 3.07 3.07 -9.48
N TYR A 133 1.91 3.74 -9.44
CA TYR A 133 0.79 3.46 -10.34
C TYR A 133 1.20 3.56 -11.81
N TYR A 134 1.94 4.60 -12.18
CA TYR A 134 2.38 4.80 -13.55
C TYR A 134 3.25 3.64 -14.04
N GLN A 135 4.24 3.21 -13.25
CA GLN A 135 5.11 2.09 -13.58
C GLN A 135 4.33 0.76 -13.61
N LEU A 136 3.46 0.56 -12.62
CA LEU A 136 2.63 -0.62 -12.48
C LEU A 136 1.73 -0.82 -13.72
N PHE A 137 0.99 0.23 -14.09
CA PHE A 137 -0.01 0.16 -15.17
C PHE A 137 0.62 -0.15 -16.53
N ARG A 138 1.81 0.32 -16.79
CA ARG A 138 2.50 0.09 -18.07
C ARG A 138 2.88 -1.36 -18.31
N LYS A 139 3.25 -2.10 -17.26
CA LYS A 139 3.91 -3.41 -17.46
C LYS A 139 3.44 -4.52 -16.52
N HIS A 140 2.85 -4.21 -15.37
CA HIS A 140 2.77 -5.15 -14.26
C HIS A 140 1.35 -5.55 -13.85
N VAL A 141 0.32 -5.21 -14.65
CA VAL A 141 -1.07 -5.58 -14.35
C VAL A 141 -1.63 -6.55 -15.38
N ASN A 142 -2.34 -7.56 -14.90
CA ASN A 142 -3.18 -8.43 -15.71
C ASN A 142 -4.52 -7.76 -16.04
N LYS A 143 -5.27 -8.32 -17.01
CA LYS A 143 -6.65 -7.89 -17.26
C LYS A 143 -7.48 -8.08 -16.00
N ASN A 144 -8.26 -7.07 -15.64
CA ASN A 144 -9.07 -7.00 -14.41
C ASN A 144 -8.26 -7.03 -13.12
N ALA A 145 -6.95 -6.74 -13.16
CA ALA A 145 -6.16 -6.58 -11.96
C ALA A 145 -6.72 -5.47 -11.05
N ARG A 146 -6.45 -5.57 -9.76
CA ARG A 146 -6.96 -4.67 -8.74
C ARG A 146 -5.81 -4.05 -7.96
N LEU A 147 -5.95 -2.76 -7.61
CA LEU A 147 -5.02 -2.03 -6.75
C LEU A 147 -5.78 -1.37 -5.61
N SER A 148 -5.28 -1.54 -4.39
CA SER A 148 -5.67 -0.77 -3.21
C SER A 148 -4.42 -0.31 -2.45
N TRP A 149 -4.52 0.78 -1.68
CA TRP A 149 -3.37 1.35 -0.98
C TRP A 149 -3.78 2.06 0.30
N TYR A 150 -2.83 2.31 1.20
CA TYR A 150 -3.03 3.16 2.37
C TYR A 150 -3.40 4.57 1.93
N CYS A 151 -4.51 5.11 2.41
CA CYS A 151 -5.07 6.36 1.93
C CYS A 151 -5.77 7.15 3.05
N GLU A 152 -5.08 8.15 3.59
CA GLU A 152 -5.62 9.01 4.65
C GLU A 152 -6.62 10.05 4.16
N ARG A 153 -6.53 10.42 2.88
CA ARG A 153 -7.30 11.53 2.28
C ARG A 153 -7.91 11.10 0.96
N PRO A 154 -9.09 11.63 0.61
CA PRO A 154 -9.61 11.47 -0.73
C PRO A 154 -8.61 12.04 -1.74
N ILE A 155 -8.14 11.20 -2.64
CA ILE A 155 -7.31 11.62 -3.75
C ILE A 155 -8.19 11.63 -4.99
N TYR A 156 -8.28 12.78 -5.64
CA TYR A 156 -8.97 12.91 -6.91
C TYR A 156 -8.04 12.48 -8.02
N TRP A 157 -8.36 11.35 -8.64
CA TRP A 157 -7.57 10.80 -9.73
C TRP A 157 -8.26 11.03 -11.05
N ILE A 158 -7.54 11.56 -12.02
CA ILE A 158 -7.90 11.40 -13.42
C ILE A 158 -7.40 10.04 -13.85
N VAL A 159 -8.27 9.04 -13.83
CA VAL A 159 -7.91 7.68 -14.22
C VAL A 159 -8.12 7.49 -15.73
N HIS A 160 -7.27 6.66 -16.34
CA HIS A 160 -7.46 6.24 -17.73
C HIS A 160 -8.87 5.62 -17.92
N PRO A 161 -9.57 5.85 -19.06
CA PRO A 161 -10.93 5.32 -19.28
C PRO A 161 -11.07 3.80 -19.14
N SER A 162 -9.97 3.04 -19.29
CA SER A 162 -9.95 1.59 -19.06
C SER A 162 -9.81 1.18 -17.59
N VAL A 163 -9.70 2.14 -16.67
CA VAL A 163 -9.59 1.88 -15.23
C VAL A 163 -10.86 2.29 -14.54
N LYS A 164 -11.53 1.33 -13.89
CA LYS A 164 -12.66 1.60 -12.99
C LYS A 164 -12.13 1.90 -11.60
N TRP A 165 -12.77 2.82 -10.90
CA TRP A 165 -12.37 3.17 -9.54
C TRP A 165 -13.56 3.27 -8.59
N SER A 166 -13.33 3.06 -7.33
CA SER A 166 -14.26 3.33 -6.24
C SER A 166 -13.51 3.73 -4.98
N LEU A 167 -14.18 4.50 -4.12
CA LEU A 167 -13.66 4.99 -2.85
C LEU A 167 -14.75 4.82 -1.80
N ASP A 168 -14.47 4.05 -0.75
CA ASP A 168 -15.31 3.96 0.44
C ASP A 168 -14.66 4.74 1.58
N LEU A 169 -15.43 5.14 2.57
CA LEU A 169 -14.92 5.78 3.78
C LEU A 169 -14.86 4.78 4.92
N PHE A 170 -13.82 4.88 5.75
CA PHE A 170 -13.60 4.01 6.90
C PHE A 170 -13.30 4.85 8.13
N LYS A 171 -14.20 4.78 9.11
CA LYS A 171 -14.01 5.46 10.39
C LYS A 171 -13.37 4.53 11.39
N ILE A 172 -12.27 4.97 11.99
CA ILE A 172 -11.55 4.23 13.01
C ILE A 172 -11.04 5.19 14.08
N LYS A 173 -11.27 4.85 15.36
CA LYS A 173 -10.73 5.63 16.46
C LYS A 173 -9.26 5.25 16.67
N LYS A 174 -8.36 6.18 16.44
CA LYS A 174 -6.94 6.04 16.73
C LYS A 174 -6.62 6.30 18.20
N PRO A 175 -5.51 5.74 18.72
CA PRO A 175 -5.08 6.03 20.08
C PRO A 175 -4.56 7.46 20.22
N LEU A 176 -4.67 8.02 21.44
CA LEU A 176 -4.22 9.40 21.75
C LEU A 176 -2.72 9.63 21.51
N ASN A 177 -1.91 8.59 21.49
CA ASN A 177 -0.47 8.66 21.22
C ASN A 177 -0.09 8.50 19.76
N CYS A 178 -1.04 8.45 18.84
CA CYS A 178 -0.77 8.44 17.40
C CYS A 178 -0.40 9.86 16.94
N ALA A 179 0.80 10.02 16.37
CA ALA A 179 1.33 11.31 15.96
C ALA A 179 1.21 11.59 14.45
N TYR A 180 0.98 10.56 13.63
CA TYR A 180 1.03 10.71 12.16
C TYR A 180 -0.33 10.78 11.47
N ALA A 181 -1.37 10.16 11.99
CA ALA A 181 -2.70 10.20 11.39
C ALA A 181 -3.55 11.33 12.00
N PRO A 182 -3.79 12.44 11.28
CA PRO A 182 -4.48 13.60 11.89
C PRO A 182 -5.99 13.40 12.05
N ARG A 183 -6.59 12.42 11.38
CA ARG A 183 -8.05 12.20 11.32
C ARG A 183 -8.43 10.79 11.73
N ASP A 184 -9.70 10.59 12.12
CA ASP A 184 -10.31 9.28 12.38
C ASP A 184 -11.07 8.73 11.16
N LEU A 185 -10.97 9.39 10.03
CA LEU A 185 -11.65 9.02 8.79
C LEU A 185 -10.61 8.78 7.70
N PHE A 186 -10.60 7.58 7.17
CA PHE A 186 -9.71 7.11 6.13
C PHE A 186 -10.48 6.74 4.86
N CYS A 187 -9.78 6.59 3.76
CA CYS A 187 -10.33 6.16 2.48
C CYS A 187 -9.96 4.71 2.20
N ILE A 188 -10.87 3.96 1.59
CA ILE A 188 -10.62 2.61 1.07
C ILE A 188 -10.72 2.69 -0.46
N PRO A 189 -9.62 2.96 -1.15
CA PRO A 189 -9.58 3.06 -2.60
C PRO A 189 -9.54 1.69 -3.25
N LEU A 190 -10.10 1.60 -4.45
CA LEU A 190 -9.96 0.46 -5.33
C LEU A 190 -9.89 0.91 -6.79
N LEU A 191 -8.85 0.51 -7.49
CA LEU A 191 -8.76 0.58 -8.95
C LEU A 191 -8.89 -0.80 -9.57
N ILE A 192 -9.53 -0.90 -10.74
CA ILE A 192 -9.67 -2.13 -11.53
C ILE A 192 -9.22 -1.84 -12.96
N PHE A 193 -8.18 -2.50 -13.41
CA PHE A 193 -7.56 -2.36 -14.72
C PHE A 193 -8.28 -3.22 -15.75
N ALA A 194 -9.38 -2.74 -16.31
CA ALA A 194 -10.29 -3.54 -17.14
C ALA A 194 -9.60 -4.20 -18.37
N ARG A 195 -8.58 -3.55 -18.95
CA ARG A 195 -7.84 -4.06 -20.12
C ARG A 195 -6.47 -4.66 -19.79
N GLY A 196 -5.98 -4.53 -18.55
CA GLY A 196 -4.61 -4.88 -18.16
C GLY A 196 -3.61 -3.78 -18.53
N THR A 197 -2.37 -4.16 -18.84
CA THR A 197 -1.31 -3.21 -19.23
C THR A 197 -1.64 -2.54 -20.57
N THR A 198 -1.28 -1.26 -20.71
CA THR A 198 -1.36 -0.51 -21.99
C THR A 198 -0.15 0.39 -22.15
N SER A 199 0.31 0.53 -23.40
CA SER A 199 1.33 1.51 -23.80
C SER A 199 0.76 2.91 -23.97
N ASP A 200 -0.57 3.01 -24.16
CA ASP A 200 -1.27 4.25 -24.52
C ASP A 200 -1.63 5.09 -23.28
N ILE A 201 -0.71 5.21 -22.36
CA ILE A 201 -0.94 5.98 -21.15
C ILE A 201 -0.90 7.46 -21.50
N VAL A 202 -2.05 8.10 -21.46
CA VAL A 202 -2.10 9.56 -21.33
C VAL A 202 -1.41 9.91 -20.01
N PRO A 203 -0.35 10.75 -20.00
CA PRO A 203 0.29 11.13 -18.78
C PRO A 203 -0.75 11.72 -17.84
N PHE A 204 -0.76 11.22 -16.57
CA PHE A 204 -1.62 11.80 -15.54
C PHE A 204 -1.23 13.24 -15.36
N VAL A 205 -2.14 14.15 -15.63
CA VAL A 205 -2.02 15.51 -15.12
C VAL A 205 -2.31 15.41 -13.64
N ILE A 206 -1.26 15.38 -12.82
CA ILE A 206 -1.35 15.58 -11.39
C ILE A 206 -1.83 17.01 -11.23
N ASN A 207 -3.12 17.18 -11.06
CA ASN A 207 -3.65 18.47 -10.65
C ASN A 207 -3.23 18.65 -9.18
N LYS A 208 -2.16 19.43 -8.98
CA LYS A 208 -1.81 19.95 -7.67
C LYS A 208 -3.06 20.54 -7.04
N TYR A 209 -3.25 20.32 -5.79
CA TYR A 209 -4.39 20.71 -4.93
C TYR A 209 -4.92 22.14 -5.15
N ASN A 210 -4.18 23.00 -5.80
CA ASN A 210 -4.50 24.41 -6.06
C ASN A 210 -5.22 24.68 -7.37
N GLN A 211 -5.56 23.70 -8.19
CA GLN A 211 -6.21 23.91 -9.49
C GLN A 211 -7.61 23.31 -9.61
N LEU A 212 -8.13 22.61 -8.61
CA LEU A 212 -9.54 22.21 -8.58
C LEU A 212 -10.41 23.32 -7.95
N ARG A 213 -10.38 24.51 -8.49
CA ARG A 213 -11.58 25.36 -8.51
C ARG A 213 -12.44 24.86 -9.66
N ILE A 214 -13.24 23.85 -9.38
CA ILE A 214 -14.40 23.57 -10.22
C ILE A 214 -15.34 24.76 -10.01
N GLY A 215 -15.42 25.60 -11.03
CA GLY A 215 -16.47 26.60 -11.10
C GLY A 215 -17.82 25.85 -11.02
N VAL A 216 -18.63 26.26 -10.05
CA VAL A 216 -20.04 25.98 -9.98
C VAL A 216 -20.73 26.82 -11.05
#